data_7a766417403df8a92be4cf04bf408cf5
#
_entry.id   7a766417403df8a92be4cf04bf408cf5
#
_cell.length_a   1.000
_cell.length_b   1.000
_cell.length_c   1.000
_cell.angle_alpha   90.00
_cell.angle_beta   90.00
_cell.angle_gamma   90.00
#
_symmetry.space_group_name_H-M   'P 1'
#
loop_
_entity.id
_entity.type
_entity.pdbx_description
1 polymer ?
#
loop_
_entity_poly.entity_id
_entity_poly.type
_entity_poly.pdbx_seq_one_letter_code
_entity_poly.pdbx_strand_id
1 'polypeptide(L)' 'MDLQEIMADIHAINEDLEAYERKYGVLSETFYESYISGEEPKDDAWVLDWGDWAGAYKLLLRRLEQYRCN' A
#
# COMPACT_ATOMS: atom_id res chain seq x y z
N MET A 1 -4.43 -2.47 -19.77
CA MET A 1 -5.60 -2.20 -18.89
C MET A 1 -6.29 -0.93 -19.36
N ASP A 2 -7.62 -0.95 -19.36
CA ASP A 2 -8.34 0.27 -19.65
C ASP A 2 -8.47 1.13 -18.37
N LEU A 3 -8.94 2.36 -18.55
CA LEU A 3 -9.04 3.33 -17.46
C LEU A 3 -9.95 2.86 -16.33
N GLN A 4 -11.06 2.21 -16.67
CA GLN A 4 -12.00 1.73 -15.66
C GLN A 4 -11.38 0.61 -14.81
N GLU A 5 -10.62 -0.28 -15.45
CA GLU A 5 -9.92 -1.35 -14.72
C GLU A 5 -8.85 -0.78 -13.78
N ILE A 6 -8.12 0.24 -14.24
CA ILE A 6 -7.11 0.90 -13.41
C ILE A 6 -7.78 1.54 -12.19
N MET A 7 -8.89 2.23 -12.40
CA MET A 7 -9.62 2.87 -11.29
C MET A 7 -10.18 1.84 -10.31
N ALA A 8 -10.72 0.73 -10.82
CA ALA A 8 -11.24 -0.34 -9.98
C ALA A 8 -10.13 -0.94 -9.11
N ASP A 9 -8.95 -1.15 -9.69
CA ASP A 9 -7.79 -1.64 -8.95
C ASP A 9 -7.37 -0.65 -7.85
N ILE A 10 -7.33 0.64 -8.18
CA ILE A 10 -6.98 1.68 -7.20
C ILE A 10 -7.93 1.64 -6.01
N HIS A 11 -9.24 1.53 -6.26
CA HIS A 11 -10.22 1.47 -5.18
C HIS A 11 -10.05 0.21 -4.32
N ALA A 12 -9.81 -0.94 -4.96
CA ALA A 12 -9.60 -2.19 -4.23
C ALA A 12 -8.35 -2.14 -3.36
N ILE A 13 -7.25 -1.58 -3.90
CA ILE A 13 -6.01 -1.46 -3.15
C ILE A 13 -6.20 -0.52 -1.96
N ASN A 14 -6.91 0.60 -2.15
CA ASN A 14 -7.19 1.54 -1.07
C ASN A 14 -7.96 0.90 0.07
N GLU A 15 -8.89 -0.01 -0.23
CA GLU A 15 -9.62 -0.74 0.81
C GLU A 15 -8.67 -1.61 1.65
N ASP A 16 -7.72 -2.29 1.00
CA ASP A 16 -6.71 -3.09 1.68
C ASP A 16 -5.82 -2.21 2.56
N LEU A 17 -5.37 -1.07 2.02
CA LEU A 17 -4.52 -0.15 2.76
C LEU A 17 -5.23 0.41 3.99
N GLU A 18 -6.51 0.76 3.86
CA GLU A 18 -7.29 1.26 4.98
C GLU A 18 -7.37 0.24 6.12
N ALA A 19 -7.48 -1.04 5.80
CA ALA A 19 -7.51 -2.09 6.81
C ALA A 19 -6.22 -2.12 7.62
N TYR A 20 -5.07 -2.01 6.96
CA TYR A 20 -3.78 -1.94 7.66
C TYR A 20 -3.64 -0.65 8.45
N GLU A 21 -4.08 0.47 7.89
CA GLU A 21 -4.01 1.77 8.56
C GLU A 21 -4.80 1.76 9.87
N ARG A 22 -5.96 1.13 9.87
CA ARG A 22 -6.78 0.99 11.09
C ARG A 22 -6.14 0.05 12.09
N LYS A 23 -5.53 -1.02 11.61
CA LYS A 23 -4.89 -2.02 12.48
C LYS A 23 -3.67 -1.46 13.19
N TYR A 24 -2.86 -0.69 12.51
CA TYR A 24 -1.58 -0.18 13.04
C TYR A 24 -1.61 1.29 13.45
N GLY A 25 -2.67 2.02 13.09
CA GLY A 25 -2.81 3.42 13.47
C GLY A 25 -1.86 4.36 12.72
N VAL A 26 -1.42 3.98 11.52
CA VAL A 26 -0.46 4.74 10.72
C VAL A 26 -0.97 4.80 9.28
N LEU A 27 -0.84 5.96 8.63
CA LEU A 27 -1.18 6.07 7.22
C LEU A 27 -0.14 5.33 6.37
N SER A 28 -0.58 4.77 5.25
CA SER A 28 0.28 3.97 4.38
C SER A 28 1.50 4.72 3.87
N GLU A 29 1.35 6.00 3.53
CA GLU A 29 2.47 6.83 3.07
C GLU A 29 3.56 6.92 4.14
N THR A 30 3.17 7.17 5.38
CA THR A 30 4.10 7.26 6.51
C THR A 30 4.76 5.92 6.79
N PHE A 31 3.97 4.85 6.79
CA PHE A 31 4.49 3.49 6.97
C PHE A 31 5.52 3.16 5.88
N TYR A 32 5.19 3.47 4.63
CA TYR A 32 6.05 3.11 3.50
C TYR A 32 7.40 3.83 3.56
N GLU A 33 7.41 5.08 3.98
CA GLU A 33 8.66 5.82 4.19
C GLU A 33 9.56 5.12 5.21
N SER A 34 8.99 4.64 6.30
CA SER A 34 9.73 3.87 7.31
C SER A 34 10.22 2.54 6.73
N TYR A 35 9.37 1.88 5.97
CA TYR A 35 9.69 0.58 5.37
C TYR A 35 10.90 0.69 4.42
N ILE A 36 10.90 1.66 3.52
CA ILE A 36 12.00 1.81 2.55
C ILE A 36 13.27 2.34 3.19
N SER A 37 13.19 2.97 4.35
CA SER A 37 14.39 3.42 5.08
C SER A 37 15.05 2.29 5.88
N GLY A 38 14.46 1.10 5.86
CA GLY A 38 15.05 -0.07 6.48
C GLY A 38 14.59 -0.35 7.90
N GLU A 39 13.56 0.34 8.38
CA GLU A 39 13.00 0.05 9.69
C GLU A 39 12.34 -1.33 9.71
N GLU A 40 12.51 -2.05 10.80
CA GLU A 40 11.92 -3.36 10.99
C GLU A 40 10.75 -3.28 11.98
N PRO A 41 9.73 -4.15 11.83
CA PRO A 41 8.63 -4.18 12.79
C PRO A 41 9.12 -4.58 14.17
N LYS A 42 8.52 -4.00 15.19
CA LYS A 42 8.87 -4.27 16.58
C LYS A 42 8.44 -5.67 17.05
N ASP A 43 7.47 -6.26 16.35
CA ASP A 43 6.92 -7.56 16.68
C ASP A 43 7.06 -8.47 15.45
N ASP A 44 7.65 -9.65 15.64
CA ASP A 44 7.82 -10.61 14.55
C ASP A 44 6.49 -11.00 13.89
N ALA A 45 5.39 -10.95 14.65
CA ALA A 45 4.06 -11.23 14.10
C ALA A 45 3.63 -10.23 13.03
N TRP A 46 4.25 -9.05 12.99
CA TRP A 46 3.91 -8.01 12.02
C TRP A 46 4.67 -8.11 10.69
N VAL A 47 5.66 -8.98 10.62
CA VAL A 47 6.56 -9.08 9.44
C VAL A 47 5.78 -9.34 8.15
N LEU A 48 4.85 -10.30 8.18
CA LEU A 48 4.05 -10.64 7.00
C LEU A 48 3.15 -9.49 6.59
N ASP A 49 2.48 -8.85 7.55
CA ASP A 49 1.61 -7.70 7.28
C ASP A 49 2.41 -6.54 6.70
N TRP A 50 3.60 -6.27 7.23
CA TRP A 50 4.45 -5.18 6.70
C TRP A 50 4.83 -5.42 5.26
N GLY A 51 5.21 -6.66 4.92
CA GLY A 51 5.54 -7.01 3.54
C GLY A 51 4.35 -6.89 2.60
N ASP A 52 3.19 -7.39 3.01
CA ASP A 52 1.97 -7.30 2.23
C ASP A 52 1.50 -5.86 2.09
N TRP A 53 1.57 -5.08 3.16
CA TRP A 53 1.19 -3.67 3.17
C TRP A 53 2.09 -2.86 2.22
N ALA A 54 3.41 -3.05 2.32
CA ALA A 54 4.36 -2.37 1.43
C ALA A 54 4.13 -2.75 -0.03
N GLY A 55 3.87 -4.03 -0.31
CA GLY A 55 3.57 -4.50 -1.65
C GLY A 55 2.30 -3.87 -2.20
N ALA A 56 1.25 -3.77 -1.38
CA ALA A 56 0.00 -3.13 -1.78
C ALA A 56 0.20 -1.64 -2.07
N TYR A 57 0.95 -0.94 -1.24
CA TYR A 57 1.22 0.48 -1.45
C TYR A 57 2.03 0.72 -2.72
N LYS A 58 3.04 -0.11 -2.96
CA LYS A 58 3.83 -0.07 -4.18
C LYS A 58 2.95 -0.25 -5.42
N LEU A 59 2.02 -1.20 -5.36
CA LEU A 59 1.08 -1.45 -6.45
C LEU A 59 0.18 -0.25 -6.66
N LEU A 60 -0.28 0.40 -5.59
CA LEU A 60 -1.07 1.63 -5.69
C LEU A 60 -0.31 2.71 -6.46
N LEU A 61 0.96 2.93 -6.12
CA LEU A 61 1.78 3.93 -6.81
C LEU A 61 1.89 3.62 -8.30
N ARG A 62 2.04 2.35 -8.65
CA ARG A 62 2.11 1.92 -10.04
C ARG A 62 0.81 2.17 -10.78
N ARG A 63 -0.33 1.87 -10.17
CA ARG A 63 -1.65 2.10 -10.77
C ARG A 63 -1.95 3.59 -10.92
N LEU A 64 -1.55 4.41 -9.94
CA LEU A 64 -1.69 5.86 -10.05
C LEU A 64 -0.87 6.42 -11.22
N GLU A 65 0.34 5.90 -11.41
CA GLU A 65 1.19 6.28 -12.54
C GLU A 65 0.52 5.92 -13.87
N GLN A 66 -0.04 4.71 -13.98
CA GLN A 66 -0.77 4.29 -15.16
C GLN A 66 -1.99 5.18 -15.42
N TYR A 67 -2.68 5.58 -14.37
CA TYR A 67 -3.83 6.47 -14.48
C TYR A 67 -3.42 7.84 -15.02
N ARG A 68 -2.31 8.39 -14.54
CA ARG A 68 -1.81 9.70 -15.00
C ARG A 68 -1.35 9.68 -16.44
N CYS A 69 -0.80 8.55 -16.89
CA CYS A 69 -0.27 8.41 -18.26
C CYS A 69 -1.34 8.06 -19.28
N ASN A 70 -2.55 7.86 -18.86
CA ASN A 70 -3.66 7.47 -19.75
C ASN A 70 -4.35 8.67 -20.40
#